data_53cff83d1e476d5d5a32a749d14b8120
#
_entry.id   53cff83d1e476d5d5a32a749d14b8120
#
_cell.length_a   1.000
_cell.length_b   1.000
_cell.length_c   1.000
_cell.angle_alpha   90.00
_cell.angle_beta   90.00
_cell.angle_gamma   90.00
#
_symmetry.space_group_name_H-M   'P 1'
#
loop_
_entity.id
_entity.type
_entity.pdbx_description
1 polymer ?
#
loop_
_entity_poly.entity_id
_entity_poly.type
_entity_poly.pdbx_seq_one_letter_code
_entity_poly.pdbx_strand_id
1 'polypeptide(L)'
;SLQDRQMQSRFFETENEVALLSAGVAVLQDMGYSIDETETKSGVVTASKTVDATNKGQIAGAVLLAVLGGGNMSIDSEQQIKVSFVTIPSKLNKGYLARATFQRIVTNTQGQITKAETMNTEELYSEFFNKLSKSVFLEAQEI
;
A
#
# COMPACT_ATOMS: atom_id res chain seq x y z
N SER A 1 -6.77 12.49 -10.63
CA SER A 1 -6.32 12.76 -12.00
C SER A 1 -5.92 11.47 -12.70
N LEU A 2 -5.82 11.52 -14.01
CA LEU A 2 -5.35 10.38 -14.80
C LEU A 2 -3.93 9.98 -14.39
N GLN A 3 -3.10 10.98 -14.16
CA GLN A 3 -1.71 10.78 -13.76
C GLN A 3 -1.61 10.03 -12.43
N ASP A 4 -2.45 10.39 -11.46
CA ASP A 4 -2.49 9.71 -10.17
C ASP A 4 -2.95 8.25 -10.34
N ARG A 5 -3.95 8.01 -11.18
CA ARG A 5 -4.44 6.66 -11.44
C ARG A 5 -3.37 5.78 -12.09
N GLN A 6 -2.58 6.34 -13.01
CA GLN A 6 -1.49 5.61 -13.65
C GLN A 6 -0.42 5.21 -12.65
N MET A 7 -0.11 6.09 -11.72
CA MET A 7 0.85 5.83 -10.64
C MET A 7 0.34 4.75 -9.69
N GLN A 8 -0.96 4.76 -9.41
CA GLN A 8 -1.60 3.88 -8.45
C GLN A 8 -1.99 2.51 -9.01
N SER A 9 -1.70 2.24 -10.27
CA SER A 9 -2.14 1.02 -10.94
C SER A 9 -1.02 0.38 -11.74
N ARG A 10 -1.06 -0.96 -11.82
CA ARG A 10 -0.16 -1.72 -12.69
C ARG A 10 -0.89 -2.96 -13.19
N PHE A 11 -0.70 -3.29 -14.47
CA PHE A 11 -1.25 -4.49 -15.05
C PHE A 11 -0.33 -5.69 -14.80
N PHE A 12 -0.94 -6.84 -14.47
CA PHE A 12 -0.23 -8.10 -14.27
C PHE A 12 -0.82 -9.16 -15.18
N GLU A 13 0.02 -9.77 -15.97
CA GLU A 13 -0.36 -10.81 -16.91
C GLU A 13 -0.41 -12.16 -16.20
N THR A 14 -1.39 -12.32 -15.32
CA THR A 14 -1.61 -13.55 -14.56
C THR A 14 -3.07 -13.91 -14.61
N GLU A 15 -3.38 -15.21 -14.69
CA GLU A 15 -4.74 -15.68 -14.63
C GLU A 15 -5.16 -16.06 -13.21
N ASN A 16 -4.23 -16.00 -12.26
CA ASN A 16 -4.47 -16.40 -10.88
C ASN A 16 -4.59 -15.16 -9.98
N GLU A 17 -5.82 -14.70 -9.80
CA GLU A 17 -6.11 -13.55 -8.94
C GLU A 17 -5.73 -13.79 -7.49
N VAL A 18 -5.97 -15.02 -6.99
CA VAL A 18 -5.65 -15.36 -5.60
C VAL A 18 -4.15 -15.26 -5.36
N ALA A 19 -3.34 -15.70 -6.31
CA ALA A 19 -1.89 -15.59 -6.22
C ALA A 19 -1.45 -14.12 -6.21
N LEU A 20 -2.09 -13.27 -7.02
CA LEU A 20 -1.79 -11.85 -7.05
C LEU A 20 -2.16 -11.18 -5.72
N LEU A 21 -3.34 -11.50 -5.17
CA LEU A 21 -3.75 -11.00 -3.86
C LEU A 21 -2.80 -11.45 -2.75
N SER A 22 -2.41 -12.72 -2.78
CA SER A 22 -1.48 -13.28 -1.79
C SER A 22 -0.13 -12.60 -1.86
N ALA A 23 0.35 -12.31 -3.07
CA ALA A 23 1.59 -11.58 -3.25
C ALA A 23 1.49 -10.16 -2.67
N GLY A 24 0.35 -9.51 -2.89
CA GLY A 24 0.10 -8.19 -2.33
C GLY A 24 0.12 -8.19 -0.81
N VAL A 25 -0.51 -9.19 -0.20
CA VAL A 25 -0.49 -9.36 1.26
C VAL A 25 0.95 -9.51 1.75
N ALA A 26 1.71 -10.39 1.11
CA ALA A 26 3.10 -10.64 1.52
C ALA A 26 3.96 -9.38 1.42
N VAL A 27 3.81 -8.62 0.34
CA VAL A 27 4.57 -7.36 0.15
C VAL A 27 4.18 -6.34 1.22
N LEU A 28 2.89 -6.18 1.50
CA LEU A 28 2.44 -5.24 2.52
C LEU A 28 2.98 -5.62 3.90
N GLN A 29 2.98 -6.90 4.24
CA GLN A 29 3.55 -7.38 5.49
C GLN A 29 5.06 -7.12 5.54
N ASP A 30 5.78 -7.35 4.45
CA ASP A 30 7.22 -7.08 4.36
C ASP A 30 7.52 -5.59 4.52
N MET A 31 6.60 -4.73 4.11
CA MET A 31 6.72 -3.28 4.28
C MET A 31 6.28 -2.81 5.67
N GLY A 32 5.92 -3.72 6.55
CA GLY A 32 5.58 -3.43 7.94
C GLY A 32 4.10 -3.17 8.21
N TYR A 33 3.23 -3.45 7.24
CA TYR A 33 1.80 -3.27 7.42
C TYR A 33 1.17 -4.49 8.06
N SER A 34 0.12 -4.24 8.86
CA SER A 34 -0.75 -5.28 9.37
C SER A 34 -1.97 -5.37 8.47
N ILE A 35 -2.34 -6.59 8.11
CA ILE A 35 -3.51 -6.80 7.25
C ILE A 35 -4.77 -6.65 8.09
N ASP A 36 -5.64 -5.73 7.69
CA ASP A 36 -6.91 -5.48 8.39
C ASP A 36 -8.01 -6.40 7.88
N GLU A 37 -8.10 -6.52 6.55
CA GLU A 37 -9.16 -7.29 5.93
C GLU A 37 -8.69 -7.84 4.58
N THR A 38 -9.10 -9.08 4.27
CA THR A 38 -8.86 -9.71 2.97
C THR A 38 -10.17 -10.27 2.47
N GLU A 39 -10.62 -9.79 1.30
CA GLU A 39 -11.84 -10.22 0.67
C GLU A 39 -11.51 -10.80 -0.70
N THR A 40 -11.33 -12.12 -0.76
CA THR A 40 -10.88 -12.78 -2.00
C THR A 40 -11.91 -12.73 -3.12
N LYS A 41 -13.20 -12.77 -2.77
CA LYS A 41 -14.27 -12.74 -3.78
C LYS A 41 -14.34 -11.39 -4.48
N SER A 42 -14.08 -10.32 -3.76
CA SER A 42 -14.11 -8.96 -4.29
C SER A 42 -12.76 -8.48 -4.78
N GLY A 43 -11.69 -9.25 -4.50
CA GLY A 43 -10.34 -8.86 -4.87
C GLY A 43 -9.83 -7.64 -4.11
N VAL A 44 -10.10 -7.57 -2.79
CA VAL A 44 -9.75 -6.41 -1.97
C VAL A 44 -8.93 -6.84 -0.76
N VAL A 45 -7.84 -6.12 -0.49
CA VAL A 45 -7.05 -6.25 0.73
C VAL A 45 -6.89 -4.87 1.33
N THR A 46 -7.14 -4.73 2.63
CA THR A 46 -6.86 -3.50 3.35
C THR A 46 -5.81 -3.78 4.43
N ALA A 47 -4.94 -2.80 4.63
CA ALA A 47 -3.84 -2.92 5.58
C ALA A 47 -3.56 -1.57 6.21
N SER A 48 -2.91 -1.57 7.36
CA SER A 48 -2.58 -0.33 8.04
C SER A 48 -1.28 -0.46 8.81
N LYS A 49 -0.69 0.70 9.09
CA LYS A 49 0.56 0.80 9.82
C LYS A 49 0.53 2.07 10.64
N THR A 50 0.74 1.93 11.95
CA THR A 50 0.89 3.08 12.82
C THR A 50 2.34 3.56 12.73
N VAL A 51 2.52 4.85 12.54
CA VAL A 51 3.83 5.46 12.45
C VAL A 51 4.09 6.28 13.71
N ASP A 52 5.13 5.87 14.44
CA ASP A 52 5.58 6.61 15.62
C ASP A 52 6.72 7.54 15.20
N ALA A 53 6.46 8.85 15.25
CA ALA A 53 7.46 9.84 14.87
C ALA A 53 8.69 9.83 15.77
N THR A 54 8.56 9.31 16.98
CA THR A 54 9.68 9.25 17.94
C THR A 54 10.58 8.04 17.70
N ASN A 55 10.10 7.04 16.98
CA ASN A 55 10.84 5.80 16.71
C ASN A 55 11.12 5.65 15.23
N LYS A 56 12.18 6.29 14.76
CA LYS A 56 12.58 6.26 13.37
C LYS A 56 12.96 4.87 12.87
N GLY A 57 13.31 3.96 13.78
CA GLY A 57 13.64 2.58 13.43
C GLY A 57 12.45 1.77 12.97
N GLN A 58 11.24 2.20 13.28
CA GLN A 58 10.02 1.52 12.83
C GLN A 58 9.54 2.02 11.47
N ILE A 59 10.13 3.09 10.96
CA ILE A 59 9.78 3.63 9.65
C ILE A 59 10.56 2.84 8.62
N ALA A 60 9.89 1.91 7.95
CA ALA A 60 10.51 1.10 6.91
C ALA A 60 10.69 1.91 5.64
N GLY A 61 11.94 2.03 5.20
CA GLY A 61 12.28 2.65 3.93
C GLY A 61 12.44 4.16 4.00
N ALA A 62 13.45 4.64 3.25
CA ALA A 62 13.75 6.06 3.16
C ALA A 62 12.62 6.87 2.51
N VAL A 63 11.88 6.22 1.60
CA VAL A 63 10.77 6.87 0.89
C VAL A 63 9.66 7.24 1.87
N LEU A 64 9.28 6.30 2.74
CA LEU A 64 8.23 6.55 3.72
C LEU A 64 8.68 7.62 4.73
N LEU A 65 9.93 7.58 5.14
CA LEU A 65 10.51 8.58 6.04
C LEU A 65 10.47 9.97 5.40
N ALA A 66 10.82 10.07 4.11
CA ALA A 66 10.80 11.34 3.38
C ALA A 66 9.38 11.92 3.27
N VAL A 67 8.39 11.04 3.07
CA VAL A 67 6.98 11.44 2.95
C VAL A 67 6.43 11.93 4.29
N LEU A 68 6.80 11.26 5.38
CA LEU A 68 6.25 11.53 6.71
C LEU A 68 7.12 12.47 7.55
N GLY A 69 8.42 12.50 7.27
CA GLY A 69 9.40 13.15 8.14
C GLY A 69 9.60 14.64 7.93
N GLY A 70 9.00 15.21 6.89
CA GLY A 70 9.16 16.64 6.62
C GLY A 70 8.20 17.52 7.38
N GLY A 71 7.38 16.97 8.22
CA GLY A 71 6.30 17.70 8.87
C GLY A 71 6.52 17.94 10.34
N ASN A 72 5.92 19.02 10.79
CA ASN A 72 5.79 19.30 12.22
C ASN A 72 4.76 18.33 12.80
N MET A 73 5.23 17.15 13.18
CA MET A 73 4.36 16.24 13.89
C MET A 73 4.29 16.65 15.34
N SER A 74 3.09 16.98 15.76
CA SER A 74 2.83 17.15 17.18
C SER A 74 3.06 15.81 17.88
N ILE A 75 3.76 15.81 19.00
CA ILE A 75 3.92 14.62 19.82
C ILE A 75 2.57 14.11 20.35
N ASP A 76 1.54 14.93 20.27
CA ASP A 76 0.20 14.60 20.73
C ASP A 76 -0.66 14.00 19.60
N SER A 77 -0.09 13.67 18.47
CA SER A 77 -0.84 13.10 17.36
C SER A 77 -0.27 11.76 16.96
N GLU A 78 -1.16 10.87 16.53
CA GLU A 78 -0.80 9.57 15.97
C GLU A 78 -0.98 9.62 14.48
N GLN A 79 -0.02 9.07 13.74
CA GLN A 79 -0.15 8.92 12.30
C GLN A 79 -0.31 7.46 11.93
N GLN A 80 -1.19 7.22 10.98
CA GLN A 80 -1.44 5.89 10.45
C GLN A 80 -1.44 5.97 8.93
N ILE A 81 -0.84 4.97 8.29
CA ILE A 81 -0.94 4.80 6.84
C ILE A 81 -1.91 3.66 6.60
N LYS A 82 -2.94 3.93 5.82
CA LYS A 82 -3.90 2.91 5.39
C LYS A 82 -3.72 2.62 3.92
N VAL A 83 -3.75 1.34 3.58
CA VAL A 83 -3.57 0.89 2.20
C VAL A 83 -4.80 0.12 1.77
N SER A 84 -5.28 0.42 0.57
CA SER A 84 -6.28 -0.38 -0.11
C SER A 84 -5.63 -0.95 -1.36
N PHE A 85 -5.63 -2.28 -1.48
CA PHE A 85 -5.09 -2.98 -2.63
C PHE A 85 -6.22 -3.77 -3.28
N VAL A 86 -6.47 -3.50 -4.56
CA VAL A 86 -7.61 -4.06 -5.28
C VAL A 86 -7.13 -4.68 -6.59
N THR A 87 -7.65 -5.86 -6.91
CA THR A 87 -7.41 -6.49 -8.20
C THR A 87 -8.70 -6.46 -9.02
N ILE A 88 -8.57 -6.08 -10.28
CA ILE A 88 -9.70 -5.91 -11.19
C ILE A 88 -9.39 -6.67 -12.48
N PRO A 89 -10.28 -7.56 -12.95
CA PRO A 89 -10.04 -8.22 -14.23
C PRO A 89 -9.89 -7.19 -15.35
N SER A 90 -8.86 -7.37 -16.17
CA SER A 90 -8.64 -6.47 -17.31
C SER A 90 -9.65 -6.77 -18.40
N LYS A 91 -10.21 -5.72 -19.01
CA LYS A 91 -11.14 -5.83 -20.12
C LYS A 91 -10.44 -5.95 -21.46
N LEU A 92 -9.17 -5.51 -21.54
CA LEU A 92 -8.43 -5.42 -22.79
C LEU A 92 -7.48 -6.59 -23.00
N ASN A 93 -6.92 -7.12 -21.91
CA ASN A 93 -5.90 -8.16 -21.97
C ASN A 93 -6.20 -9.24 -20.93
N LYS A 94 -5.64 -10.42 -21.13
CA LYS A 94 -5.75 -11.49 -20.12
C LYS A 94 -4.88 -11.10 -18.92
N GLY A 95 -5.51 -10.97 -17.76
CA GLY A 95 -4.81 -10.64 -16.53
C GLY A 95 -5.63 -9.70 -15.67
N TYR A 96 -4.94 -9.06 -14.72
CA TYR A 96 -5.58 -8.21 -13.72
C TYR A 96 -4.87 -6.88 -13.61
N LEU A 97 -5.67 -5.84 -13.43
CA LEU A 97 -5.16 -4.54 -13.05
C LEU A 97 -5.10 -4.50 -11.53
N ALA A 98 -3.92 -4.26 -10.98
CA ALA A 98 -3.75 -4.08 -9.54
C ALA A 98 -3.71 -2.58 -9.25
N ARG A 99 -4.51 -2.16 -8.28
CA ARG A 99 -4.58 -0.76 -7.85
C ARG A 99 -4.27 -0.68 -6.37
N ALA A 100 -3.39 0.23 -6.00
CA ALA A 100 -3.05 0.50 -4.61
C ALA A 100 -3.31 1.97 -4.30
N THR A 101 -3.88 2.24 -3.14
CA THR A 101 -4.08 3.60 -2.66
C THR A 101 -3.56 3.67 -1.23
N PHE A 102 -2.61 4.57 -1.00
CA PHE A 102 -2.05 4.82 0.31
C PHE A 102 -2.62 6.12 0.85
N GLN A 103 -3.16 6.08 2.06
CA GLN A 103 -3.72 7.26 2.73
C GLN A 103 -2.99 7.51 4.04
N ARG A 104 -2.74 8.78 4.30
CA ARG A 104 -2.18 9.22 5.57
C ARG A 104 -3.30 9.73 6.43
N ILE A 105 -3.42 9.19 7.64
CA ILE A 105 -4.47 9.56 8.60
C ILE A 105 -3.80 10.04 9.88
N VAL A 106 -4.15 11.24 10.30
CA VAL A 106 -3.64 11.84 11.54
C VAL A 106 -4.79 11.92 12.54
N THR A 107 -4.56 11.40 13.74
CA THR A 107 -5.54 11.35 14.81
C THR A 107 -4.99 12.12 15.99
N ASN A 108 -5.83 12.94 16.64
CA ASN A 108 -5.43 13.67 17.83
C ASN A 108 -5.55 12.80 19.11
N THR A 109 -5.19 13.36 20.24
CA THR A 109 -5.22 12.65 21.53
C THR A 109 -6.61 12.21 21.97
N GLN A 110 -7.66 12.80 21.39
CA GLN A 110 -9.05 12.46 21.68
C GLN A 110 -9.61 11.40 20.71
N GLY A 111 -8.77 10.85 19.85
CA GLY A 111 -9.19 9.84 18.89
C GLY A 111 -9.89 10.39 17.66
N GLN A 112 -9.87 11.70 17.47
CA GLN A 112 -10.51 12.33 16.32
C GLN A 112 -9.55 12.40 15.14
N ILE A 113 -10.05 12.10 13.95
CA ILE A 113 -9.28 12.24 12.71
C ILE A 113 -9.20 13.72 12.36
N THR A 114 -7.98 14.27 12.37
CA THR A 114 -7.76 15.68 12.03
C THR A 114 -7.28 15.86 10.60
N LYS A 115 -6.79 14.79 9.96
CA LYS A 115 -6.29 14.83 8.59
C LYS A 115 -6.42 13.45 7.97
N ALA A 116 -6.92 13.41 6.73
CA ALA A 116 -6.95 12.21 5.92
C ALA A 116 -6.65 12.63 4.49
N GLU A 117 -5.53 12.16 3.94
CA GLU A 117 -5.12 12.53 2.58
C GLU A 117 -4.55 11.35 1.82
N THR A 118 -4.85 11.29 0.53
CA THR A 118 -4.25 10.30 -0.36
C THR A 118 -2.79 10.71 -0.63
N MET A 119 -1.89 9.76 -0.48
CA MET A 119 -0.47 9.99 -0.76
C MET A 119 -0.24 9.86 -2.27
N ASN A 120 0.47 10.83 -2.84
CA ASN A 120 0.74 10.89 -4.28
C ASN A 120 2.24 10.85 -4.57
N THR A 121 3.00 10.19 -3.71
CA THR A 121 4.44 10.05 -3.86
C THR A 121 4.77 8.92 -4.81
N GLU A 122 5.30 9.24 -5.98
CA GLU A 122 5.61 8.27 -7.02
C GLU A 122 6.53 7.15 -6.52
N GLU A 123 7.54 7.50 -5.74
CA GLU A 123 8.52 6.54 -5.21
C GLU A 123 7.86 5.48 -4.34
N LEU A 124 6.86 5.87 -3.55
CA LEU A 124 6.14 4.94 -2.68
C LEU A 124 5.41 3.88 -3.51
N TYR A 125 4.69 4.31 -4.54
CA TYR A 125 3.95 3.39 -5.41
C TYR A 125 4.90 2.53 -6.24
N SER A 126 5.99 3.11 -6.74
CA SER A 126 7.01 2.36 -7.48
C SER A 126 7.64 1.28 -6.61
N GLU A 127 7.97 1.60 -5.38
CA GLU A 127 8.53 0.62 -4.43
C GLU A 127 7.57 -0.53 -4.22
N PHE A 128 6.30 -0.21 -3.95
CA PHE A 128 5.28 -1.23 -3.74
C PHE A 128 5.12 -2.13 -4.96
N PHE A 129 4.92 -1.54 -6.14
CA PHE A 129 4.67 -2.31 -7.36
C PHE A 129 5.89 -3.08 -7.84
N ASN A 130 7.10 -2.57 -7.62
CA ASN A 130 8.32 -3.31 -7.95
C ASN A 130 8.47 -4.54 -7.05
N LYS A 131 8.18 -4.40 -5.77
CA LYS A 131 8.18 -5.54 -4.84
C LYS A 131 7.08 -6.53 -5.20
N LEU A 132 5.91 -6.04 -5.59
CA LEU A 132 4.79 -6.87 -6.00
C LEU A 132 5.13 -7.67 -7.27
N SER A 133 5.72 -7.01 -8.27
CA SER A 133 6.14 -7.66 -9.50
C SER A 133 7.13 -8.79 -9.22
N LYS A 134 8.08 -8.55 -8.35
CA LYS A 134 9.07 -9.56 -7.96
C LYS A 134 8.40 -10.72 -7.23
N SER A 135 7.48 -10.44 -6.32
CA SER A 135 6.76 -11.46 -5.55
C SER A 135 5.92 -12.34 -6.48
N VAL A 136 5.20 -11.74 -7.43
CA VAL A 136 4.41 -12.49 -8.42
C VAL A 136 5.30 -13.37 -9.28
N PHE A 137 6.45 -12.85 -9.71
CA PHE A 137 7.41 -13.62 -10.50
C PHE A 137 7.93 -14.83 -9.72
N LEU A 138 8.28 -14.66 -8.46
CA LEU A 138 8.80 -15.74 -7.62
C LEU A 138 7.74 -16.81 -7.37
N GLU A 139 6.49 -16.41 -7.15
CA GLU A 139 5.40 -17.38 -7.00
C GLU A 139 5.21 -18.21 -8.26
N ALA A 140 5.29 -17.59 -9.44
CA ALA A 140 5.17 -18.29 -10.71
C ALA A 140 6.30 -19.31 -10.91
N GLN A 141 7.45 -19.10 -10.29
CA GLN A 141 8.59 -20.02 -10.34
C GLN A 141 8.58 -21.04 -9.19
N GLU A 142 7.58 -21.01 -8.36
CA GLU A 142 7.45 -21.90 -7.18
C GLU A 142 8.64 -21.79 -6.22
N ILE A 143 9.14 -20.55 -6.07
CA ILE A 143 10.26 -20.29 -5.16
C ILE A 143 9.76 -19.75 -3.82
#